data_546ea88acef04ab0f1a1f74a83015d4b
#
_entry.id   546ea88acef04ab0f1a1f74a83015d4b
#
_cell.length_a   1.000
_cell.length_b   1.000
_cell.length_c   1.000
_cell.angle_alpha   90.00
_cell.angle_beta   90.00
_cell.angle_gamma   90.00
#
_symmetry.space_group_name_H-M   'P 1'
#
loop_
_entity.id
_entity.type
_entity.pdbx_description
1 polymer ?
#
loop_
_entity_poly.entity_id
_entity_poly.type
_entity_poly.pdbx_seq_one_letter_code
_entity_poly.pdbx_strand_id
1 'polypeptide(L)'
;MSEDSLENVVIIGSGPAGWCAATYAARAQLKPLVFEGAITEENRMAGTLPLGQLALTSEVENYAGFPAGDLAAFLDSALPEDRRMMMAPHAGEGVTGPELMELMRQQAVNFGTRVITDDIQEVDFSNNPFTLIRAGGGEIRAKSVIVATGASANWLGLESEERFKNRGVSACAVCDGALPRFRDKELVVVGGGDSAVEEATYLTKFASRVHLIHRRDELRASKIMAKRAHDSEKIEIHFNSQLVEVLGDDDDGVTGVRLQSTTEPSEETTLGVAGVFLAIGHTPNTAFLNGQLELTSKKYIVWKNHFRTSTNIEGVFAAGDVADDYYRQAISAAGTGCMAALDAERWLAERE
;
A
#
# COMPACT_ATOMS: atom_id res chain seq x y z
N MET A 1 -23.74 18.05 6.50
CA MET A 1 -24.61 16.98 5.94
C MET A 1 -25.71 16.71 6.95
N SER A 2 -26.98 16.51 6.54
CA SER A 2 -28.04 16.12 7.47
C SER A 2 -27.74 14.71 8.00
N GLU A 3 -27.88 14.49 9.31
CA GLU A 3 -27.63 13.21 9.99
C GLU A 3 -28.46 12.01 9.44
N ASP A 4 -29.42 12.24 8.55
CA ASP A 4 -30.34 11.25 8.00
C ASP A 4 -30.13 10.90 6.51
N SER A 5 -29.00 11.27 5.89
CA SER A 5 -28.82 10.95 4.47
C SER A 5 -28.41 9.49 4.26
N LEU A 6 -29.26 8.74 3.53
CA LEU A 6 -28.95 7.38 3.09
C LEU A 6 -28.06 7.43 1.84
N GLU A 7 -26.85 6.92 1.94
CA GLU A 7 -25.89 6.87 0.85
C GLU A 7 -26.10 5.62 -0.02
N ASN A 8 -25.97 5.76 -1.34
CA ASN A 8 -26.04 4.59 -2.24
C ASN A 8 -24.80 3.73 -2.08
N VAL A 9 -23.61 4.37 -2.14
CA VAL A 9 -22.31 3.69 -2.01
C VAL A 9 -21.41 4.52 -1.11
N VAL A 10 -20.87 3.90 -0.07
CA VAL A 10 -19.76 4.44 0.72
C VAL A 10 -18.48 3.64 0.41
N ILE A 11 -17.39 4.35 0.15
CA ILE A 11 -16.06 3.78 -0.11
C ILE A 11 -15.15 4.16 1.05
N ILE A 12 -14.55 3.16 1.69
CA ILE A 12 -13.63 3.34 2.81
C ILE A 12 -12.20 3.12 2.31
N GLY A 13 -11.40 4.18 2.24
CA GLY A 13 -10.03 4.17 1.77
C GLY A 13 -9.82 4.96 0.47
N SER A 14 -8.63 5.53 0.35
CA SER A 14 -8.25 6.51 -0.68
C SER A 14 -6.99 6.13 -1.46
N GLY A 15 -6.60 4.86 -1.43
CA GLY A 15 -5.58 4.32 -2.31
C GLY A 15 -6.10 4.13 -3.75
N PRO A 16 -5.28 3.54 -4.65
CA PRO A 16 -5.67 3.30 -6.05
C PRO A 16 -6.99 2.57 -6.21
N ALA A 17 -7.29 1.60 -5.33
CA ALA A 17 -8.56 0.88 -5.33
C ALA A 17 -9.75 1.81 -5.03
N GLY A 18 -9.64 2.63 -3.97
CA GLY A 18 -10.69 3.54 -3.54
C GLY A 18 -11.01 4.61 -4.59
N TRP A 19 -10.00 5.28 -5.14
CA TRP A 19 -10.22 6.30 -6.17
C TRP A 19 -10.73 5.74 -7.49
N CYS A 20 -10.24 4.56 -7.89
CA CYS A 20 -10.78 3.90 -9.08
C CYS A 20 -12.25 3.49 -8.87
N ALA A 21 -12.59 2.90 -7.72
CA ALA A 21 -13.98 2.58 -7.38
C ALA A 21 -14.86 3.84 -7.37
N ALA A 22 -14.38 4.93 -6.79
CA ALA A 22 -15.09 6.21 -6.73
C ALA A 22 -15.37 6.77 -8.13
N THR A 23 -14.39 6.76 -9.01
CA THR A 23 -14.52 7.21 -10.41
C THR A 23 -15.59 6.42 -11.15
N TYR A 24 -15.57 5.09 -11.06
CA TYR A 24 -16.55 4.24 -11.74
C TYR A 24 -17.96 4.39 -11.15
N ALA A 25 -18.09 4.40 -9.81
CA ALA A 25 -19.36 4.60 -9.12
C ALA A 25 -19.98 6.00 -9.44
N ALA A 26 -19.14 7.06 -9.49
CA ALA A 26 -19.59 8.40 -9.85
C ALA A 26 -20.08 8.46 -11.31
N ARG A 27 -19.36 7.85 -12.26
CA ARG A 27 -19.79 7.75 -13.66
C ARG A 27 -21.07 6.97 -13.84
N ALA A 28 -21.31 5.95 -13.00
CA ALA A 28 -22.58 5.23 -12.92
C ALA A 28 -23.69 6.00 -12.17
N GLN A 29 -23.45 7.28 -11.80
CA GLN A 29 -24.38 8.15 -11.09
C GLN A 29 -24.82 7.66 -9.71
N LEU A 30 -24.03 6.79 -9.07
CA LEU A 30 -24.29 6.27 -7.73
C LEU A 30 -24.03 7.30 -6.62
N LYS A 31 -23.45 8.48 -6.94
CA LYS A 31 -23.11 9.56 -6.01
C LYS A 31 -22.24 9.08 -4.83
N PRO A 32 -21.11 8.44 -5.08
CA PRO A 32 -20.31 7.83 -4.03
C PRO A 32 -19.82 8.84 -3.00
N LEU A 33 -19.70 8.37 -1.77
CA LEU A 33 -19.07 9.08 -0.66
C LEU A 33 -17.79 8.32 -0.29
N VAL A 34 -16.63 8.98 -0.36
CA VAL A 34 -15.33 8.42 0.01
C VAL A 34 -14.91 8.94 1.37
N PHE A 35 -14.51 8.03 2.26
CA PHE A 35 -13.74 8.33 3.45
C PHE A 35 -12.27 8.11 3.14
N GLU A 36 -11.52 9.23 3.00
CA GLU A 36 -10.14 9.18 2.53
C GLU A 36 -9.09 8.93 3.64
N GLY A 37 -9.52 8.85 4.88
CA GLY A 37 -8.68 8.74 6.06
C GLY A 37 -8.51 10.09 6.76
N ALA A 38 -8.26 10.06 8.07
CA ALA A 38 -8.00 11.26 8.86
C ALA A 38 -6.50 11.66 8.80
N ILE A 39 -6.23 12.96 8.86
CA ILE A 39 -4.86 13.49 8.96
C ILE A 39 -4.50 13.60 10.44
N THR A 40 -4.05 12.50 11.01
CA THR A 40 -3.64 12.39 12.42
C THR A 40 -2.20 11.89 12.54
N GLU A 41 -1.57 12.13 13.68
CA GLU A 41 -0.23 11.58 13.94
C GLU A 41 -0.26 10.05 14.02
N GLU A 42 -1.34 9.46 14.55
CA GLU A 42 -1.53 8.01 14.57
C GLU A 42 -1.55 7.43 13.16
N ASN A 43 -2.33 8.01 12.24
CA ASN A 43 -2.37 7.57 10.84
C ASN A 43 -1.05 7.81 10.12
N ARG A 44 -0.31 8.87 10.47
CA ARG A 44 1.04 9.12 9.96
C ARG A 44 1.98 7.98 10.37
N MET A 45 1.99 7.62 11.64
CA MET A 45 2.84 6.53 12.16
C MET A 45 2.44 5.17 11.59
N ALA A 46 1.15 4.93 11.39
CA ALA A 46 0.63 3.70 10.78
C ALA A 46 0.80 3.64 9.25
N GLY A 47 1.14 4.77 8.60
CA GLY A 47 1.19 4.87 7.13
C GLY A 47 -0.19 4.80 6.46
N THR A 48 -1.24 5.24 7.17
CA THR A 48 -2.64 5.20 6.70
C THR A 48 -3.21 6.60 6.45
N LEU A 49 -2.36 7.58 6.19
CA LEU A 49 -2.79 8.91 5.76
C LEU A 49 -3.61 8.85 4.46
N PRO A 50 -4.42 9.88 4.17
CA PRO A 50 -5.08 10.02 2.87
C PRO A 50 -4.15 9.73 1.69
N LEU A 51 -4.72 9.20 0.60
CA LEU A 51 -4.05 8.75 -0.63
C LEU A 51 -3.35 7.38 -0.54
N GLY A 52 -3.26 6.78 0.65
CA GLY A 52 -2.78 5.41 0.85
C GLY A 52 -1.26 5.24 0.66
N GLN A 53 -0.80 3.98 0.68
CA GLN A 53 0.63 3.62 0.67
C GLN A 53 1.39 4.14 -0.58
N LEU A 54 0.72 4.22 -1.73
CA LEU A 54 1.37 4.71 -2.96
C LEU A 54 1.84 6.16 -2.84
N ALA A 55 1.15 6.98 -2.05
CA ALA A 55 1.58 8.37 -1.79
C ALA A 55 2.90 8.47 -1.01
N LEU A 56 3.41 7.38 -0.47
CA LEU A 56 4.72 7.31 0.18
C LEU A 56 5.86 7.04 -0.81
N THR A 57 5.56 6.73 -2.08
CA THR A 57 6.55 6.38 -3.10
C THR A 57 7.06 7.63 -3.82
N SER A 58 8.38 7.78 -3.91
CA SER A 58 9.01 8.96 -4.54
C SER A 58 8.87 8.98 -6.06
N GLU A 59 8.78 7.83 -6.72
CA GLU A 59 8.70 7.70 -8.17
C GLU A 59 7.91 6.45 -8.56
N VAL A 60 6.99 6.56 -9.54
CA VAL A 60 6.12 5.46 -9.99
C VAL A 60 6.39 5.19 -11.47
N GLU A 61 7.20 4.17 -11.74
CA GLU A 61 7.52 3.73 -13.11
C GLU A 61 6.56 2.66 -13.65
N ASN A 62 5.83 1.97 -12.77
CA ASN A 62 5.08 0.75 -13.08
C ASN A 62 3.54 0.94 -13.12
N TYR A 63 3.05 2.17 -13.19
CA TYR A 63 1.63 2.44 -13.40
C TYR A 63 1.40 2.89 -14.85
N ALA A 64 0.73 2.04 -15.62
CA ALA A 64 0.51 2.29 -17.04
C ALA A 64 -0.26 3.60 -17.30
N GLY A 65 0.22 4.40 -18.27
CA GLY A 65 -0.37 5.68 -18.64
C GLY A 65 0.47 6.91 -18.26
N PHE A 66 1.53 6.73 -17.47
CA PHE A 66 2.44 7.79 -17.07
C PHE A 66 3.87 7.45 -17.51
N PRO A 67 4.25 7.75 -18.76
CA PRO A 67 5.61 7.52 -19.25
C PRO A 67 6.57 8.52 -18.59
N ALA A 68 7.87 8.16 -18.56
CA ALA A 68 8.91 9.09 -18.16
C ALA A 68 8.91 10.36 -19.04
N GLY A 69 9.17 11.50 -18.44
CA GLY A 69 9.20 12.81 -19.08
C GLY A 69 8.77 13.94 -18.14
N ASP A 70 8.87 15.18 -18.62
CA ASP A 70 8.42 16.33 -17.84
C ASP A 70 6.89 16.42 -17.83
N LEU A 71 6.30 16.11 -16.70
CA LEU A 71 4.86 16.15 -16.46
C LEU A 71 4.39 17.42 -15.75
N ALA A 72 5.29 18.34 -15.39
CA ALA A 72 4.97 19.51 -14.57
C ALA A 72 3.81 20.34 -15.16
N ALA A 73 3.88 20.67 -16.44
CA ALA A 73 2.82 21.44 -17.11
C ALA A 73 1.47 20.72 -17.13
N PHE A 74 1.47 19.38 -17.24
CA PHE A 74 0.25 18.59 -17.15
C PHE A 74 -0.32 18.64 -15.73
N LEU A 75 0.50 18.41 -14.69
CA LEU A 75 0.09 18.47 -13.30
C LEU A 75 -0.48 19.84 -12.92
N ASP A 76 0.18 20.90 -13.34
CA ASP A 76 -0.26 22.29 -13.09
C ASP A 76 -1.62 22.61 -13.77
N SER A 77 -1.92 21.97 -14.88
CA SER A 77 -3.21 22.13 -15.58
C SER A 77 -4.31 21.19 -15.06
N ALA A 78 -3.95 20.04 -14.53
CA ALA A 78 -4.88 18.98 -14.11
C ALA A 78 -5.33 19.10 -12.65
N LEU A 79 -4.51 19.73 -11.80
CA LEU A 79 -4.79 19.84 -10.36
C LEU A 79 -5.20 21.27 -9.99
N PRO A 80 -6.16 21.45 -9.06
CA PRO A 80 -6.44 22.75 -8.46
C PRO A 80 -5.20 23.34 -7.78
N GLU A 81 -5.07 24.67 -7.79
CA GLU A 81 -3.90 25.38 -7.27
C GLU A 81 -3.62 25.05 -5.79
N ASP A 82 -4.66 25.02 -4.96
CA ASP A 82 -4.55 24.68 -3.54
C ASP A 82 -4.00 23.26 -3.32
N ARG A 83 -4.38 22.30 -4.16
CA ARG A 83 -3.88 20.93 -4.09
C ARG A 83 -2.43 20.84 -4.59
N ARG A 84 -2.13 21.55 -5.68
CA ARG A 84 -0.77 21.58 -6.24
C ARG A 84 0.24 22.21 -5.27
N MET A 85 -0.16 23.26 -4.56
CA MET A 85 0.66 23.94 -3.55
C MET A 85 0.98 23.07 -2.32
N MET A 86 0.17 22.05 -2.03
CA MET A 86 0.43 21.12 -0.94
C MET A 86 1.49 20.06 -1.29
N MET A 87 1.88 19.98 -2.56
CA MET A 87 2.83 18.99 -3.05
C MET A 87 4.23 19.60 -3.18
N ALA A 88 5.25 18.76 -3.04
CA ALA A 88 6.60 19.18 -3.38
C ALA A 88 6.68 19.59 -4.87
N PRO A 89 7.57 20.50 -5.25
CA PRO A 89 7.81 20.79 -6.66
C PRO A 89 8.15 19.52 -7.41
N HIS A 90 7.58 19.36 -8.61
CA HIS A 90 7.87 18.22 -9.45
C HIS A 90 9.38 18.19 -9.78
N ALA A 91 10.02 17.08 -9.49
CA ALA A 91 11.43 16.85 -9.76
C ALA A 91 11.62 15.41 -10.25
N GLY A 92 12.13 15.25 -11.46
CA GLY A 92 12.38 13.93 -12.05
C GLY A 92 11.72 13.74 -13.41
N GLU A 93 11.88 12.54 -13.95
CA GLU A 93 11.39 12.17 -15.30
C GLU A 93 10.08 11.37 -15.27
N GLY A 94 9.44 11.20 -14.11
CA GLY A 94 8.24 10.39 -13.96
C GLY A 94 7.24 11.01 -13.00
N VAL A 95 6.07 10.38 -12.85
CA VAL A 95 5.09 10.77 -11.84
C VAL A 95 5.51 10.23 -10.47
N THR A 96 5.41 11.08 -9.45
CA THR A 96 5.57 10.63 -8.07
C THR A 96 4.30 9.95 -7.54
N GLY A 97 4.43 9.16 -6.47
CA GLY A 97 3.27 8.55 -5.82
C GLY A 97 2.21 9.57 -5.39
N PRO A 98 2.57 10.65 -4.67
CA PRO A 98 1.62 11.71 -4.32
C PRO A 98 0.91 12.33 -5.54
N GLU A 99 1.65 12.63 -6.61
CA GLU A 99 1.08 13.21 -7.83
C GLU A 99 0.09 12.27 -8.50
N LEU A 100 0.43 11.00 -8.67
CA LEU A 100 -0.47 10.01 -9.22
C LEU A 100 -1.75 9.89 -8.39
N MET A 101 -1.62 9.84 -7.07
CA MET A 101 -2.77 9.70 -6.18
C MET A 101 -3.67 10.94 -6.20
N GLU A 102 -3.10 12.15 -6.26
CA GLU A 102 -3.88 13.37 -6.42
C GLU A 102 -4.59 13.45 -7.76
N LEU A 103 -3.97 13.01 -8.85
CA LEU A 103 -4.62 12.92 -10.16
C LEU A 103 -5.81 11.95 -10.13
N MET A 104 -5.67 10.80 -9.50
CA MET A 104 -6.77 9.83 -9.35
C MET A 104 -7.90 10.41 -8.49
N ARG A 105 -7.55 11.08 -7.38
CA ARG A 105 -8.51 11.78 -6.52
C ARG A 105 -9.26 12.86 -7.30
N GLN A 106 -8.55 13.72 -8.01
CA GLN A 106 -9.16 14.80 -8.79
C GLN A 106 -10.07 14.25 -9.90
N GLN A 107 -9.68 13.16 -10.56
CA GLN A 107 -10.53 12.50 -11.55
C GLN A 107 -11.86 12.06 -10.93
N ALA A 108 -11.84 11.42 -9.76
CA ALA A 108 -13.05 10.99 -9.07
C ALA A 108 -13.94 12.18 -8.67
N VAL A 109 -13.34 13.26 -8.15
CA VAL A 109 -14.02 14.50 -7.76
C VAL A 109 -14.67 15.18 -8.98
N ASN A 110 -13.99 15.22 -10.13
CA ASN A 110 -14.53 15.78 -11.37
C ASN A 110 -15.79 15.06 -11.88
N PHE A 111 -15.98 13.78 -11.51
CA PHE A 111 -17.21 13.03 -11.79
C PHE A 111 -18.26 13.15 -10.67
N GLY A 112 -18.02 13.98 -9.64
CA GLY A 112 -18.98 14.26 -8.59
C GLY A 112 -18.88 13.36 -7.35
N THR A 113 -17.74 12.69 -7.16
CA THR A 113 -17.43 12.00 -5.89
C THR A 113 -17.36 13.00 -4.75
N ARG A 114 -18.04 12.70 -3.65
CA ARG A 114 -17.93 13.45 -2.39
C ARG A 114 -16.86 12.81 -1.52
N VAL A 115 -16.08 13.63 -0.84
CA VAL A 115 -14.93 13.18 -0.04
C VAL A 115 -15.03 13.72 1.37
N ILE A 116 -14.76 12.89 2.36
CA ILE A 116 -14.63 13.25 3.77
C ILE A 116 -13.25 12.82 4.25
N THR A 117 -12.49 13.77 4.78
CA THR A 117 -11.19 13.54 5.42
C THR A 117 -11.42 13.12 6.87
N ASP A 118 -11.76 11.86 7.08
CA ASP A 118 -12.04 11.25 8.38
C ASP A 118 -11.90 9.73 8.26
N ASP A 119 -11.77 9.05 9.40
CA ASP A 119 -11.73 7.59 9.46
C ASP A 119 -13.11 7.00 9.76
N ILE A 120 -13.36 5.79 9.26
CA ILE A 120 -14.40 4.91 9.76
C ILE A 120 -13.81 4.06 10.87
N GLN A 121 -14.28 4.29 12.09
CA GLN A 121 -13.79 3.63 13.30
C GLN A 121 -14.43 2.26 13.51
N GLU A 122 -15.70 2.13 13.11
CA GLU A 122 -16.51 0.92 13.30
C GLU A 122 -17.58 0.81 12.21
N VAL A 123 -17.99 -0.41 11.92
CA VAL A 123 -19.08 -0.71 10.99
C VAL A 123 -20.09 -1.65 11.65
N ASP A 124 -21.36 -1.53 11.25
CA ASP A 124 -22.40 -2.53 11.52
C ASP A 124 -23.03 -2.97 10.19
N PHE A 125 -22.70 -4.20 9.79
CA PHE A 125 -23.21 -4.86 8.59
C PHE A 125 -24.34 -5.87 8.87
N SER A 126 -24.88 -5.91 10.08
CA SER A 126 -25.92 -6.86 10.48
C SER A 126 -27.25 -6.60 9.75
N ASN A 127 -27.52 -5.36 9.37
CA ASN A 127 -28.74 -4.95 8.69
C ASN A 127 -28.43 -3.99 7.53
N ASN A 128 -29.23 -4.04 6.46
CA ASN A 128 -29.19 -3.06 5.38
C ASN A 128 -30.35 -2.07 5.55
N PRO A 129 -30.14 -0.75 5.50
CA PRO A 129 -28.88 -0.08 5.24
C PRO A 129 -27.84 -0.25 6.35
N PHE A 130 -26.58 -0.42 5.95
CA PHE A 130 -25.43 -0.57 6.83
C PHE A 130 -25.14 0.72 7.59
N THR A 131 -24.57 0.59 8.80
CA THR A 131 -24.16 1.74 9.61
C THR A 131 -22.64 1.80 9.68
N LEU A 132 -22.09 3.00 9.46
CA LEU A 132 -20.65 3.29 9.57
C LEU A 132 -20.46 4.41 10.58
N ILE A 133 -19.61 4.18 11.59
CA ILE A 133 -19.34 5.13 12.68
C ILE A 133 -18.02 5.85 12.37
N ARG A 134 -18.07 7.17 12.35
CA ARG A 134 -16.94 8.04 12.07
C ARG A 134 -16.08 8.28 13.31
N ALA A 135 -14.77 8.35 13.16
CA ALA A 135 -13.86 8.73 14.23
C ALA A 135 -14.09 10.17 14.73
N GLY A 136 -14.41 11.10 13.81
CA GLY A 136 -14.79 12.48 14.11
C GLY A 136 -16.22 12.63 14.68
N GLY A 137 -16.92 11.53 14.90
CA GLY A 137 -18.30 11.48 15.43
C GLY A 137 -19.37 11.50 14.34
N GLY A 138 -20.52 10.93 14.70
CA GLY A 138 -21.68 10.76 13.82
C GLY A 138 -21.68 9.44 13.05
N GLU A 139 -22.86 9.11 12.50
CA GLU A 139 -23.12 7.88 11.77
C GLU A 139 -23.42 8.18 10.31
N ILE A 140 -23.04 7.26 9.43
CA ILE A 140 -23.40 7.25 8.02
C ILE A 140 -24.17 5.98 7.74
N ARG A 141 -25.31 6.10 7.04
CA ARG A 141 -26.08 4.95 6.58
C ARG A 141 -25.85 4.73 5.08
N ALA A 142 -25.56 3.51 4.71
CA ALA A 142 -25.23 3.15 3.34
C ALA A 142 -26.00 1.90 2.88
N LYS A 143 -26.48 1.93 1.62
CA LYS A 143 -27.05 0.74 0.97
C LYS A 143 -25.97 -0.26 0.61
N SER A 144 -24.80 0.23 0.18
CA SER A 144 -23.65 -0.58 -0.23
C SER A 144 -22.35 0.02 0.27
N VAL A 145 -21.36 -0.84 0.57
CA VAL A 145 -20.05 -0.43 1.07
C VAL A 145 -18.94 -1.12 0.26
N ILE A 146 -17.92 -0.36 -0.14
CA ILE A 146 -16.68 -0.86 -0.72
C ILE A 146 -15.54 -0.63 0.28
N VAL A 147 -14.95 -1.72 0.78
CA VAL A 147 -13.78 -1.67 1.66
C VAL A 147 -12.53 -1.68 0.80
N ALA A 148 -11.80 -0.56 0.80
CA ALA A 148 -10.59 -0.33 0.00
C ALA A 148 -9.43 0.24 0.84
N THR A 149 -9.35 -0.21 2.11
CA THR A 149 -8.45 0.31 3.14
C THR A 149 -7.00 -0.13 2.98
N GLY A 150 -6.71 -1.03 2.03
CA GLY A 150 -5.36 -1.48 1.73
C GLY A 150 -4.72 -2.32 2.84
N ALA A 151 -3.39 -2.42 2.77
CA ALA A 151 -2.55 -3.08 3.75
C ALA A 151 -1.29 -2.23 4.01
N SER A 152 -0.89 -2.12 5.27
CA SER A 152 0.31 -1.40 5.67
C SER A 152 1.52 -2.32 5.67
N ALA A 153 2.65 -1.87 5.16
CA ALA A 153 3.91 -2.59 5.28
C ALA A 153 4.32 -2.71 6.76
N ASN A 154 4.88 -3.84 7.11
CA ASN A 154 5.46 -4.01 8.44
C ASN A 154 6.87 -3.43 8.47
N TRP A 155 7.17 -2.72 9.54
CA TRP A 155 8.45 -2.06 9.77
C TRP A 155 9.16 -2.66 10.98
N LEU A 156 10.47 -2.48 11.09
CA LEU A 156 11.25 -2.93 12.25
C LEU A 156 11.08 -1.99 13.44
N GLY A 157 10.68 -0.74 13.19
CA GLY A 157 10.51 0.29 14.22
C GLY A 157 11.83 0.94 14.64
N LEU A 158 12.84 0.94 13.77
CA LEU A 158 14.10 1.60 14.02
C LEU A 158 14.00 3.10 13.64
N GLU A 159 14.54 3.99 14.48
CA GLU A 159 14.58 5.42 14.18
C GLU A 159 15.34 5.70 12.85
N SER A 160 16.43 4.96 12.61
CA SER A 160 17.21 5.05 11.39
C SER A 160 16.43 4.56 10.16
N GLU A 161 15.59 3.53 10.31
CA GLU A 161 14.69 3.06 9.26
C GLU A 161 13.72 4.17 8.83
N GLU A 162 13.07 4.84 9.80
CA GLU A 162 12.14 5.94 9.55
C GLU A 162 12.81 7.11 8.82
N ARG A 163 14.03 7.46 9.22
CA ARG A 163 14.82 8.54 8.60
C ARG A 163 15.09 8.30 7.12
N PHE A 164 15.30 7.05 6.72
CA PHE A 164 15.70 6.69 5.36
C PHE A 164 14.56 6.07 4.51
N LYS A 165 13.32 6.07 4.98
CA LYS A 165 12.15 5.73 4.14
C LYS A 165 12.16 6.57 2.87
N ASN A 166 11.97 5.93 1.70
CA ASN A 166 12.05 6.54 0.37
C ASN A 166 13.41 7.17 0.00
N ARG A 167 14.41 7.00 0.88
CA ARG A 167 15.79 7.48 0.67
C ARG A 167 16.78 6.32 0.72
N GLY A 168 16.32 5.14 0.33
CA GLY A 168 17.07 3.89 0.31
C GLY A 168 16.46 2.78 1.16
N VAL A 169 15.46 3.06 2.00
CA VAL A 169 14.65 2.05 2.68
C VAL A 169 13.30 1.94 1.99
N SER A 170 12.94 0.72 1.60
CA SER A 170 11.69 0.37 0.92
C SER A 170 11.08 -0.92 1.50
N ALA A 171 9.77 -1.10 1.30
CA ALA A 171 9.05 -2.34 1.62
C ALA A 171 8.49 -3.03 0.36
N CYS A 172 8.96 -2.63 -0.85
CA CYS A 172 8.49 -3.19 -2.12
C CYS A 172 9.61 -3.25 -3.15
N ALA A 173 10.22 -4.41 -3.31
CA ALA A 173 11.28 -4.59 -4.30
C ALA A 173 10.79 -4.42 -5.75
N VAL A 174 9.55 -4.83 -6.06
CA VAL A 174 8.96 -4.69 -7.40
C VAL A 174 8.69 -3.24 -7.75
N CYS A 175 8.41 -2.40 -6.74
CA CYS A 175 8.17 -0.98 -6.94
C CYS A 175 9.48 -0.21 -7.18
N ASP A 176 10.46 -0.40 -6.30
CA ASP A 176 11.62 0.48 -6.20
C ASP A 176 12.92 -0.16 -6.70
N GLY A 177 12.99 -1.48 -6.81
CA GLY A 177 14.25 -2.20 -7.08
C GLY A 177 14.89 -1.87 -8.42
N ALA A 178 14.13 -1.38 -9.41
CA ALA A 178 14.62 -0.95 -10.71
C ALA A 178 15.19 0.48 -10.73
N LEU A 179 14.95 1.27 -9.67
CA LEU A 179 15.37 2.67 -9.60
C LEU A 179 16.88 2.82 -9.84
N PRO A 180 17.32 3.88 -10.54
CA PRO A 180 18.72 4.09 -10.91
C PRO A 180 19.70 4.02 -9.74
N ARG A 181 19.29 4.48 -8.55
CA ARG A 181 20.11 4.49 -7.35
C ARG A 181 20.56 3.10 -6.86
N PHE A 182 19.82 2.04 -7.22
CA PHE A 182 20.09 0.66 -6.79
C PHE A 182 20.82 -0.19 -7.81
N ARG A 183 20.97 0.31 -9.06
CA ARG A 183 21.61 -0.44 -10.15
C ARG A 183 23.12 -0.66 -9.87
N ASP A 184 23.53 -1.91 -10.04
CA ASP A 184 24.91 -2.35 -9.82
C ASP A 184 25.46 -2.05 -8.41
N LYS A 185 24.56 -1.90 -7.43
CA LYS A 185 24.89 -1.71 -6.01
C LYS A 185 24.62 -2.97 -5.19
N GLU A 186 25.23 -3.04 -4.01
CA GLU A 186 24.89 -4.04 -3.00
C GLU A 186 23.63 -3.58 -2.26
N LEU A 187 22.68 -4.50 -2.07
CA LEU A 187 21.38 -4.24 -1.43
C LEU A 187 21.14 -5.23 -0.31
N VAL A 188 20.32 -4.83 0.67
CA VAL A 188 19.87 -5.70 1.76
C VAL A 188 18.40 -6.02 1.57
N VAL A 189 18.03 -7.30 1.81
CA VAL A 189 16.64 -7.72 2.03
C VAL A 189 16.52 -8.28 3.44
N VAL A 190 15.59 -7.80 4.24
CA VAL A 190 15.31 -8.30 5.58
C VAL A 190 14.09 -9.19 5.55
N GLY A 191 14.25 -10.46 5.90
CA GLY A 191 13.15 -11.42 5.91
C GLY A 191 13.65 -12.86 5.87
N GLY A 192 12.75 -13.82 5.69
CA GLY A 192 13.13 -15.25 5.62
C GLY A 192 11.98 -16.16 5.18
N GLY A 193 10.87 -15.58 4.74
CA GLY A 193 9.75 -16.30 4.09
C GLY A 193 9.87 -16.27 2.56
N ASP A 194 8.89 -16.87 1.88
CA ASP A 194 8.85 -16.92 0.41
C ASP A 194 8.96 -15.53 -0.20
N SER A 195 8.22 -14.52 0.32
CA SER A 195 8.29 -13.14 -0.18
C SER A 195 9.70 -12.55 -0.09
N ALA A 196 10.44 -12.82 0.99
CA ALA A 196 11.81 -12.32 1.13
C ALA A 196 12.76 -12.91 0.08
N VAL A 197 12.60 -14.21 -0.21
CA VAL A 197 13.38 -14.87 -1.26
C VAL A 197 12.97 -14.39 -2.65
N GLU A 198 11.67 -14.17 -2.89
CA GLU A 198 11.17 -13.59 -4.16
C GLU A 198 11.74 -12.21 -4.38
N GLU A 199 11.66 -11.32 -3.39
CA GLU A 199 12.20 -9.97 -3.46
C GLU A 199 13.72 -9.96 -3.64
N ALA A 200 14.46 -10.78 -2.87
CA ALA A 200 15.90 -10.93 -3.04
C ALA A 200 16.25 -11.42 -4.46
N THR A 201 15.52 -12.42 -4.97
CA THR A 201 15.70 -12.93 -6.33
C THR A 201 15.39 -11.87 -7.39
N TYR A 202 14.32 -11.09 -7.18
CA TYR A 202 13.96 -10.00 -8.10
C TYR A 202 15.06 -8.95 -8.18
N LEU A 203 15.60 -8.53 -7.03
CA LEU A 203 16.64 -7.52 -6.92
C LEU A 203 17.97 -7.96 -7.58
N THR A 204 18.27 -9.26 -7.70
CA THR A 204 19.48 -9.72 -8.41
C THR A 204 19.53 -9.32 -9.89
N LYS A 205 18.39 -8.90 -10.47
CA LYS A 205 18.33 -8.38 -11.85
C LYS A 205 19.00 -7.03 -11.97
N PHE A 206 19.07 -6.26 -10.92
CA PHE A 206 19.55 -4.88 -10.88
C PHE A 206 20.81 -4.73 -10.04
N ALA A 207 20.85 -5.40 -8.89
CA ALA A 207 21.94 -5.33 -7.91
C ALA A 207 23.19 -6.10 -8.35
N SER A 208 24.35 -5.64 -7.89
CA SER A 208 25.59 -6.42 -7.97
C SER A 208 25.56 -7.61 -7.00
N ARG A 209 24.99 -7.41 -5.79
CA ARG A 209 24.79 -8.42 -4.74
C ARG A 209 23.59 -8.09 -3.90
N VAL A 210 22.92 -9.11 -3.36
CA VAL A 210 21.82 -8.98 -2.42
C VAL A 210 22.15 -9.74 -1.14
N HIS A 211 22.18 -9.05 -0.01
CA HIS A 211 22.36 -9.62 1.32
C HIS A 211 20.99 -9.93 1.91
N LEU A 212 20.64 -11.22 2.05
CA LEU A 212 19.39 -11.66 2.68
C LEU A 212 19.63 -11.87 4.19
N ILE A 213 19.08 -10.96 5.00
CA ILE A 213 19.27 -10.96 6.45
C ILE A 213 18.14 -11.72 7.12
N HIS A 214 18.47 -12.78 7.85
CA HIS A 214 17.51 -13.59 8.56
C HIS A 214 17.92 -13.86 10.01
N ARG A 215 16.97 -13.59 10.94
CA ARG A 215 17.20 -13.68 12.38
C ARG A 215 17.31 -15.10 12.96
N ARG A 216 17.06 -16.14 12.14
CA ARG A 216 17.13 -17.56 12.54
C ARG A 216 18.23 -18.25 11.76
N ASP A 217 18.49 -19.51 12.14
CA ASP A 217 19.48 -20.39 11.52
C ASP A 217 19.02 -21.05 10.21
N GLU A 218 17.71 -20.95 9.89
CA GLU A 218 17.13 -21.47 8.64
C GLU A 218 16.02 -20.57 8.11
N LEU A 219 15.84 -20.53 6.77
CA LEU A 219 14.75 -19.81 6.13
C LEU A 219 13.40 -20.50 6.42
N ARG A 220 12.35 -19.70 6.60
CA ARG A 220 10.97 -20.18 6.69
C ARG A 220 10.29 -20.35 5.33
N ALA A 221 11.00 -20.00 4.27
CA ALA A 221 10.56 -20.15 2.90
C ALA A 221 10.32 -21.62 2.54
N SER A 222 9.49 -21.87 1.54
CA SER A 222 9.33 -23.22 0.97
C SER A 222 10.69 -23.79 0.53
N LYS A 223 10.84 -25.11 0.54
CA LYS A 223 12.11 -25.76 0.15
C LYS A 223 12.61 -25.33 -1.23
N ILE A 224 11.69 -25.10 -2.17
CA ILE A 224 11.99 -24.63 -3.52
C ILE A 224 12.57 -23.23 -3.48
N MET A 225 11.96 -22.32 -2.72
CA MET A 225 12.41 -20.94 -2.59
C MET A 225 13.72 -20.84 -1.82
N ALA A 226 13.85 -21.57 -0.71
CA ALA A 226 15.11 -21.63 0.04
C ALA A 226 16.27 -22.11 -0.85
N LYS A 227 16.04 -23.20 -1.65
CA LYS A 227 17.02 -23.67 -2.61
C LYS A 227 17.38 -22.61 -3.65
N ARG A 228 16.42 -21.86 -4.16
CA ARG A 228 16.67 -20.76 -5.12
C ARG A 228 17.58 -19.67 -4.53
N ALA A 229 17.38 -19.30 -3.26
CA ALA A 229 18.25 -18.34 -2.60
C ALA A 229 19.67 -18.89 -2.43
N HIS A 230 19.82 -20.15 -2.02
CA HIS A 230 21.13 -20.79 -1.85
C HIS A 230 21.89 -21.01 -3.15
N ASP A 231 21.20 -21.31 -4.25
CA ASP A 231 21.82 -21.57 -5.55
C ASP A 231 22.22 -20.27 -6.29
N SER A 232 21.80 -19.11 -5.82
CA SER A 232 22.08 -17.83 -6.47
C SER A 232 23.47 -17.31 -6.13
N GLU A 233 24.33 -17.11 -7.14
CA GLU A 233 25.65 -16.49 -6.96
C GLU A 233 25.61 -15.04 -6.48
N LYS A 234 24.45 -14.37 -6.63
CA LYS A 234 24.26 -12.97 -6.25
C LYS A 234 23.57 -12.80 -4.88
N ILE A 235 23.06 -13.88 -4.26
CA ILE A 235 22.42 -13.78 -2.94
C ILE A 235 23.36 -14.35 -1.88
N GLU A 236 23.69 -13.52 -0.90
CA GLU A 236 24.43 -13.90 0.28
C GLU A 236 23.49 -13.92 1.48
N ILE A 237 23.35 -15.08 2.13
CA ILE A 237 22.40 -15.23 3.26
C ILE A 237 23.15 -15.07 4.56
N HIS A 238 22.70 -14.14 5.39
CA HIS A 238 23.19 -13.89 6.75
C HIS A 238 22.18 -14.47 7.75
N PHE A 239 22.43 -15.69 8.19
CA PHE A 239 21.64 -16.32 9.25
C PHE A 239 22.00 -15.76 10.62
N ASN A 240 21.11 -15.97 11.59
CA ASN A 240 21.26 -15.50 12.98
C ASN A 240 21.64 -14.03 13.07
N SER A 241 21.12 -13.22 12.16
CA SER A 241 21.47 -11.79 12.04
C SER A 241 20.20 -10.95 11.97
N GLN A 242 20.21 -9.83 12.68
CA GLN A 242 19.14 -8.84 12.63
C GLN A 242 19.69 -7.46 12.29
N LEU A 243 18.90 -6.70 11.54
CA LEU A 243 19.21 -5.29 11.27
C LEU A 243 18.92 -4.48 12.53
N VAL A 244 19.91 -3.73 13.02
CA VAL A 244 19.78 -2.88 14.22
C VAL A 244 19.90 -1.40 13.89
N GLU A 245 20.53 -1.04 12.78
CA GLU A 245 20.63 0.34 12.34
C GLU A 245 20.81 0.43 10.82
N VAL A 246 20.17 1.41 10.21
CA VAL A 246 20.43 1.84 8.82
C VAL A 246 21.37 3.04 8.89
N LEU A 247 22.49 2.97 8.16
CA LEU A 247 23.52 3.99 8.11
C LEU A 247 23.36 4.82 6.84
N GLY A 248 23.62 6.12 6.94
CA GLY A 248 23.53 7.00 5.79
C GLY A 248 23.58 8.46 6.18
N ASP A 249 23.46 9.31 5.19
CA ASP A 249 23.41 10.76 5.37
C ASP A 249 22.26 11.42 4.57
N ASP A 250 22.16 12.74 4.65
CA ASP A 250 21.06 13.46 4.03
C ASP A 250 21.28 13.71 2.54
N ASP A 251 22.47 13.55 2.02
CA ASP A 251 22.81 13.75 0.61
C ASP A 251 22.65 12.46 -0.18
N ASP A 252 23.28 11.37 0.27
CA ASP A 252 23.32 10.09 -0.43
C ASP A 252 22.20 9.11 -0.02
N GLY A 253 21.54 9.33 1.12
CA GLY A 253 20.56 8.42 1.71
C GLY A 253 21.27 7.24 2.39
N VAL A 254 20.80 5.98 2.13
CA VAL A 254 21.40 4.78 2.71
C VAL A 254 22.79 4.53 2.11
N THR A 255 23.79 4.38 2.99
CA THR A 255 25.18 4.02 2.63
C THR A 255 25.65 2.72 3.28
N GLY A 256 24.86 2.17 4.22
CA GLY A 256 25.19 0.92 4.88
C GLY A 256 24.16 0.48 5.90
N VAL A 257 24.43 -0.65 6.51
CA VAL A 257 23.64 -1.19 7.62
C VAL A 257 24.53 -1.76 8.71
N ARG A 258 24.05 -1.73 9.95
CA ARG A 258 24.61 -2.46 11.06
C ARG A 258 23.74 -3.64 11.42
N LEU A 259 24.35 -4.81 11.41
CA LEU A 259 23.74 -6.08 11.78
C LEU A 259 24.25 -6.50 13.15
N GLN A 260 23.40 -7.16 13.93
CA GLN A 260 23.74 -7.76 15.20
C GLN A 260 23.44 -9.26 15.16
N SER A 261 24.32 -10.06 15.72
CA SER A 261 24.10 -11.50 15.90
C SER A 261 22.95 -11.73 16.88
N THR A 262 22.02 -12.63 16.53
CA THR A 262 20.92 -13.04 17.42
C THR A 262 21.34 -14.12 18.41
N THR A 263 22.48 -14.78 18.19
CA THR A 263 23.05 -15.80 19.09
C THR A 263 24.13 -15.21 20.02
N GLU A 264 24.90 -14.25 19.52
CA GLU A 264 25.95 -13.57 20.27
C GLU A 264 25.77 -12.04 20.14
N PRO A 265 24.90 -11.41 20.94
CA PRO A 265 24.52 -9.99 20.80
C PRO A 265 25.67 -8.98 20.89
N SER A 266 26.86 -9.40 21.35
CA SER A 266 28.07 -8.56 21.33
C SER A 266 28.75 -8.50 19.97
N GLU A 267 28.36 -9.38 19.03
CA GLU A 267 28.92 -9.38 17.68
C GLU A 267 28.07 -8.51 16.77
N GLU A 268 28.70 -7.48 16.23
CA GLU A 268 28.12 -6.60 15.22
C GLU A 268 28.95 -6.62 13.94
N THR A 269 28.26 -6.50 12.80
CA THR A 269 28.85 -6.43 11.48
C THR A 269 28.28 -5.26 10.73
N THR A 270 29.11 -4.48 10.05
CA THR A 270 28.67 -3.39 9.16
C THR A 270 28.83 -3.83 7.71
N LEU A 271 27.76 -3.64 6.91
CA LEU A 271 27.76 -3.84 5.46
C LEU A 271 27.58 -2.50 4.76
N GLY A 272 28.41 -2.22 3.74
CA GLY A 272 28.22 -1.07 2.85
C GLY A 272 27.20 -1.42 1.77
N VAL A 273 26.04 -0.78 1.79
CA VAL A 273 24.93 -1.06 0.86
C VAL A 273 24.20 0.22 0.50
N ALA A 274 23.61 0.26 -0.68
CA ALA A 274 22.88 1.43 -1.18
C ALA A 274 21.38 1.41 -0.89
N GLY A 275 20.86 0.28 -0.36
CA GLY A 275 19.43 0.17 -0.05
C GLY A 275 19.07 -1.02 0.80
N VAL A 276 17.93 -0.87 1.49
CA VAL A 276 17.35 -1.86 2.38
C VAL A 276 15.89 -2.10 1.98
N PHE A 277 15.53 -3.36 1.76
CA PHE A 277 14.19 -3.79 1.42
C PHE A 277 13.63 -4.66 2.55
N LEU A 278 12.49 -4.24 3.12
CA LEU A 278 11.86 -4.94 4.22
C LEU A 278 10.79 -5.91 3.72
N ALA A 279 11.17 -7.18 3.60
CA ALA A 279 10.29 -8.27 3.20
C ALA A 279 9.74 -9.05 4.42
N ILE A 280 9.26 -8.32 5.43
CA ILE A 280 8.73 -8.88 6.70
C ILE A 280 7.21 -8.93 6.75
N GLY A 281 6.56 -8.70 5.61
CA GLY A 281 5.12 -8.84 5.40
C GLY A 281 4.35 -7.53 5.49
N HIS A 282 3.02 -7.67 5.32
CA HIS A 282 2.06 -6.58 5.38
C HIS A 282 0.92 -6.95 6.32
N THR A 283 0.29 -5.95 6.90
CA THR A 283 -0.89 -6.09 7.75
C THR A 283 -2.06 -5.39 7.08
N PRO A 284 -3.13 -6.11 6.68
CA PRO A 284 -4.30 -5.50 6.08
C PRO A 284 -5.06 -4.66 7.10
N ASN A 285 -5.58 -3.51 6.65
CA ASN A 285 -6.27 -2.54 7.51
C ASN A 285 -7.73 -2.96 7.71
N THR A 286 -7.96 -3.99 8.52
CA THR A 286 -9.26 -4.65 8.75
C THR A 286 -9.74 -4.58 10.21
N ALA A 287 -9.02 -3.90 11.11
CA ALA A 287 -9.33 -3.87 12.54
C ALA A 287 -10.75 -3.30 12.82
N PHE A 288 -11.15 -2.23 12.10
CA PHE A 288 -12.44 -1.56 12.25
C PHE A 288 -13.66 -2.44 11.89
N LEU A 289 -13.43 -3.56 11.19
CA LEU A 289 -14.49 -4.51 10.79
C LEU A 289 -15.01 -5.35 11.96
N ASN A 290 -14.27 -5.43 13.08
CA ASN A 290 -14.68 -6.14 14.31
C ASN A 290 -15.18 -7.57 14.07
N GLY A 291 -14.60 -8.28 13.08
CA GLY A 291 -14.93 -9.67 12.76
C GLY A 291 -16.22 -9.87 11.97
N GLN A 292 -16.85 -8.82 11.45
CA GLN A 292 -18.10 -8.94 10.70
C GLN A 292 -17.90 -9.52 9.29
N LEU A 293 -16.70 -9.35 8.69
CA LEU A 293 -16.34 -9.98 7.43
C LEU A 293 -15.50 -11.23 7.66
N GLU A 294 -15.61 -12.18 6.75
CA GLU A 294 -14.73 -13.35 6.72
C GLU A 294 -13.31 -12.94 6.33
N LEU A 295 -12.35 -13.32 7.17
CA LEU A 295 -10.93 -13.00 6.99
C LEU A 295 -10.11 -14.27 6.85
N THR A 296 -9.04 -14.20 6.07
CA THR A 296 -7.99 -15.23 6.02
C THR A 296 -7.24 -15.31 7.37
N SER A 297 -6.41 -16.35 7.56
CA SER A 297 -5.52 -16.44 8.73
C SER A 297 -4.54 -15.25 8.85
N LYS A 298 -4.26 -14.57 7.74
CA LYS A 298 -3.43 -13.36 7.67
C LYS A 298 -4.25 -12.07 7.79
N LYS A 299 -5.56 -12.16 8.08
CA LYS A 299 -6.49 -11.05 8.26
C LYS A 299 -6.92 -10.31 6.99
N TYR A 300 -6.62 -10.81 5.78
CA TYR A 300 -7.15 -10.28 4.53
C TYR A 300 -8.63 -10.63 4.37
N ILE A 301 -9.43 -9.74 3.79
CA ILE A 301 -10.84 -10.00 3.49
C ILE A 301 -10.93 -11.11 2.43
N VAL A 302 -11.80 -12.10 2.66
CA VAL A 302 -12.03 -13.19 1.72
C VAL A 302 -13.02 -12.76 0.64
N TRP A 303 -12.62 -12.84 -0.64
CA TRP A 303 -13.55 -12.77 -1.76
C TRP A 303 -14.34 -14.06 -1.89
N LYS A 304 -15.66 -13.94 -1.87
CA LYS A 304 -16.57 -15.10 -1.94
C LYS A 304 -16.45 -15.89 -3.23
N ASN A 305 -16.16 -15.22 -4.34
CA ASN A 305 -16.06 -15.81 -5.66
C ASN A 305 -14.82 -15.33 -6.40
N HIS A 306 -14.22 -16.21 -7.21
CA HIS A 306 -13.14 -15.81 -8.11
C HIS A 306 -13.61 -14.74 -9.11
N PHE A 307 -12.75 -13.77 -9.38
CA PHE A 307 -13.04 -12.63 -10.27
C PHE A 307 -14.26 -11.79 -9.87
N ARG A 308 -14.63 -11.78 -8.59
CA ARG A 308 -15.67 -10.94 -8.01
C ARG A 308 -15.13 -10.32 -6.73
N THR A 309 -15.66 -9.13 -6.40
CA THR A 309 -15.23 -8.39 -5.23
C THR A 309 -16.17 -8.55 -4.03
N SER A 310 -17.23 -9.36 -4.18
CA SER A 310 -18.20 -9.62 -3.14
C SER A 310 -17.58 -10.37 -1.94
N THR A 311 -17.98 -9.95 -0.75
CA THR A 311 -17.62 -10.57 0.53
C THR A 311 -18.69 -11.60 0.96
N ASN A 312 -18.57 -12.13 2.18
CA ASN A 312 -19.59 -12.98 2.79
C ASN A 312 -20.89 -12.21 3.12
N ILE A 313 -20.89 -10.87 3.08
CA ILE A 313 -22.08 -10.03 3.32
C ILE A 313 -22.50 -9.39 1.99
N GLU A 314 -23.77 -9.59 1.58
CA GLU A 314 -24.34 -8.99 0.38
C GLU A 314 -24.40 -7.46 0.48
N GLY A 315 -23.96 -6.77 -0.57
CA GLY A 315 -23.85 -5.31 -0.60
C GLY A 315 -22.54 -4.77 -0.02
N VAL A 316 -21.68 -5.65 0.51
CA VAL A 316 -20.32 -5.29 0.96
C VAL A 316 -19.30 -5.92 0.03
N PHE A 317 -18.43 -5.07 -0.53
CA PHE A 317 -17.39 -5.43 -1.49
C PHE A 317 -16.01 -5.06 -0.94
N ALA A 318 -14.96 -5.75 -1.40
CA ALA A 318 -13.59 -5.46 -1.01
C ALA A 318 -12.70 -5.30 -2.24
N ALA A 319 -11.78 -4.32 -2.21
CA ALA A 319 -10.91 -4.02 -3.35
C ALA A 319 -9.51 -3.62 -2.89
N GLY A 320 -8.50 -3.98 -3.68
CA GLY A 320 -7.09 -3.70 -3.41
C GLY A 320 -6.50 -4.59 -2.35
N ASP A 321 -5.41 -4.11 -1.77
CA ASP A 321 -4.53 -4.90 -0.90
C ASP A 321 -5.18 -5.34 0.42
N VAL A 322 -6.35 -4.82 0.77
CA VAL A 322 -7.12 -5.31 1.92
C VAL A 322 -7.63 -6.76 1.71
N ALA A 323 -7.73 -7.20 0.45
CA ALA A 323 -8.15 -8.55 0.05
C ALA A 323 -7.12 -9.27 -0.83
N ASP A 324 -6.25 -8.53 -1.54
CA ASP A 324 -5.17 -9.08 -2.36
C ASP A 324 -3.89 -9.25 -1.51
N ASP A 325 -3.64 -10.48 -1.03
CA ASP A 325 -2.41 -10.82 -0.30
C ASP A 325 -1.26 -11.28 -1.20
N TYR A 326 -1.46 -11.23 -2.54
CA TYR A 326 -0.52 -11.79 -3.52
C TYR A 326 0.16 -10.71 -4.37
N TYR A 327 -0.59 -9.97 -5.20
CA TYR A 327 -0.01 -8.99 -6.14
C TYR A 327 0.42 -7.71 -5.46
N ARG A 328 -0.48 -7.08 -4.70
CA ARG A 328 -0.24 -5.83 -3.96
C ARG A 328 0.42 -4.76 -4.83
N GLN A 329 -0.17 -4.52 -6.01
CA GLN A 329 0.27 -3.51 -6.95
C GLN A 329 -0.81 -2.45 -7.17
N ALA A 330 -0.39 -1.20 -7.36
CA ALA A 330 -1.31 -0.08 -7.57
C ALA A 330 -2.28 -0.33 -8.73
N ILE A 331 -1.80 -0.91 -9.83
CA ILE A 331 -2.61 -1.18 -11.02
C ILE A 331 -3.61 -2.33 -10.78
N SER A 332 -3.23 -3.39 -10.05
CA SER A 332 -4.17 -4.46 -9.67
C SER A 332 -5.21 -3.97 -8.66
N ALA A 333 -4.79 -3.12 -7.71
CA ALA A 333 -5.69 -2.47 -6.76
C ALA A 333 -6.72 -1.59 -7.48
N ALA A 334 -6.30 -0.75 -8.43
CA ALA A 334 -7.21 0.04 -9.26
C ALA A 334 -8.16 -0.84 -10.07
N GLY A 335 -7.66 -1.95 -10.63
CA GLY A 335 -8.49 -2.93 -11.35
C GLY A 335 -9.59 -3.54 -10.47
N THR A 336 -9.25 -3.97 -9.26
CA THR A 336 -10.24 -4.50 -8.31
C THR A 336 -11.19 -3.40 -7.80
N GLY A 337 -10.75 -2.16 -7.69
CA GLY A 337 -11.61 -1.00 -7.42
C GLY A 337 -12.67 -0.78 -8.50
N CYS A 338 -12.28 -0.85 -9.77
CA CYS A 338 -13.22 -0.85 -10.89
C CYS A 338 -14.25 -2.00 -10.78
N MET A 339 -13.78 -3.21 -10.51
CA MET A 339 -14.66 -4.39 -10.34
C MET A 339 -15.66 -4.19 -9.21
N ALA A 340 -15.21 -3.67 -8.04
CA ALA A 340 -16.07 -3.44 -6.88
C ALA A 340 -17.18 -2.42 -7.16
N ALA A 341 -16.87 -1.35 -7.89
CA ALA A 341 -17.87 -0.36 -8.28
C ALA A 341 -18.92 -0.96 -9.21
N LEU A 342 -18.51 -1.77 -10.18
CA LEU A 342 -19.43 -2.45 -11.12
C LEU A 342 -20.26 -3.53 -10.40
N ASP A 343 -19.67 -4.27 -9.46
CA ASP A 343 -20.42 -5.24 -8.66
C ASP A 343 -21.45 -4.54 -7.75
N ALA A 344 -21.08 -3.38 -7.13
CA ALA A 344 -21.99 -2.57 -6.33
C ALA A 344 -23.14 -1.97 -7.17
N GLU A 345 -22.85 -1.46 -8.36
CA GLU A 345 -23.86 -0.95 -9.29
C GLU A 345 -24.91 -2.01 -9.62
N ARG A 346 -24.46 -3.20 -10.04
CA ARG A 346 -25.36 -4.31 -10.40
C ARG A 346 -26.21 -4.75 -9.19
N TRP A 347 -25.55 -4.88 -8.02
CA TRP A 347 -26.23 -5.27 -6.80
C TRP A 347 -27.32 -4.26 -6.38
N LEU A 348 -27.07 -2.96 -6.52
CA LEU A 348 -28.05 -1.90 -6.25
C LEU A 348 -29.21 -1.93 -7.25
N ALA A 349 -28.90 -2.05 -8.56
CA ALA A 349 -29.92 -2.08 -9.60
C ALA A 349 -30.88 -3.28 -9.50
N GLU A 350 -30.44 -4.40 -8.93
CA GLU A 350 -31.32 -5.56 -8.68
C GLU A 350 -32.31 -5.33 -7.51
N ARG A 351 -32.16 -4.24 -6.77
CA ARG A 351 -32.95 -3.93 -5.52
C ARG A 351 -33.72 -2.62 -5.59
N GLU A 352 -33.61 -1.89 -6.69
CA GLU A 352 -34.49 -0.76 -7.04
C GLU A 352 -35.79 -1.29 -7.67
#